data_02022693d3ab31605e5cae2f1dc3c465
#
_entry.id   02022693d3ab31605e5cae2f1dc3c465
#
_cell.length_a   1.000
_cell.length_b   1.000
_cell.length_c   1.000
_cell.angle_alpha   90.00
_cell.angle_beta   90.00
_cell.angle_gamma   90.00
#
_symmetry.space_group_name_H-M   'P 1'
#
loop_
_entity.id
_entity.type
_entity.pdbx_description
1 polymer ?
#
loop_
_entity_poly.entity_id
_entity_poly.type
_entity_poly.pdbx_seq_one_letter_code
_entity_poly.pdbx_strand_id
1 'polypeptide(L)'
;MGQNNTIKKLLEGNQRYITGGALHPNQSFEHRLELAEGQKPIAAILTCADSRVSPEIIFDQGLGDLFVLRVAGNVINDLFVGSLEYAVEHLNV
;
A
#
# COMPACT_ATOMS: atom_id res chain seq x y z
N MET A 1 -3.69 -0.15 18.45
CA MET A 1 -2.77 0.98 18.33
C MET A 1 -2.24 1.14 16.92
N GLY A 2 -1.50 0.17 16.38
CA GLY A 2 -0.98 0.27 15.02
C GLY A 2 -2.06 0.36 13.95
N GLN A 3 -3.12 -0.44 14.07
CA GLN A 3 -4.21 -0.46 13.09
C GLN A 3 -4.94 0.88 12.99
N ASN A 4 -5.23 1.52 14.12
CA ASN A 4 -5.90 2.82 14.12
C ASN A 4 -5.01 3.90 13.48
N ASN A 5 -3.72 3.87 13.76
CA ASN A 5 -2.77 4.81 13.16
C ASN A 5 -2.62 4.58 11.67
N THR A 6 -2.64 3.31 11.24
CA THR A 6 -2.56 2.95 9.82
C THR A 6 -3.76 3.47 9.05
N ILE A 7 -4.98 3.21 9.56
CA ILE A 7 -6.21 3.68 8.91
C ILE A 7 -6.21 5.21 8.84
N LYS A 8 -5.86 5.88 9.92
CA LYS A 8 -5.78 7.34 9.96
C LYS A 8 -4.80 7.86 8.90
N LYS A 9 -3.63 7.25 8.79
CA LYS A 9 -2.61 7.65 7.82
C LYS A 9 -3.10 7.49 6.39
N LEU A 10 -3.81 6.40 6.10
CA LEU A 10 -4.38 6.17 4.77
C LEU A 10 -5.49 7.18 4.46
N LEU A 11 -6.36 7.48 5.42
CA LEU A 11 -7.43 8.46 5.23
C LEU A 11 -6.87 9.87 5.06
N GLU A 12 -5.86 10.24 5.80
CA GLU A 12 -5.19 11.53 5.62
C GLU A 12 -4.55 11.63 4.23
N GLY A 13 -3.90 10.57 3.77
CA GLY A 13 -3.34 10.53 2.42
C GLY A 13 -4.41 10.64 1.34
N ASN A 14 -5.53 9.94 1.51
CA ASN A 14 -6.63 10.04 0.57
C ASN A 14 -7.21 11.45 0.53
N GLN A 15 -7.31 12.12 1.69
CA GLN A 15 -7.78 13.49 1.75
C GLN A 15 -6.85 14.43 0.97
N ARG A 16 -5.54 14.25 1.08
CA ARG A 16 -4.59 15.01 0.27
C ARG A 16 -4.80 14.76 -1.22
N TYR A 17 -5.02 13.50 -1.59
CA TYR A 17 -5.24 13.13 -2.99
C TYR A 17 -6.47 13.84 -3.57
N ILE A 18 -7.62 13.79 -2.88
CA ILE A 18 -8.86 14.35 -3.43
C ILE A 18 -8.88 15.89 -3.42
N THR A 19 -8.06 16.52 -2.60
CA THR A 19 -7.96 17.98 -2.55
C THR A 19 -6.85 18.56 -3.42
N GLY A 20 -6.09 17.70 -4.10
CA GLY A 20 -4.99 18.14 -4.96
C GLY A 20 -3.72 18.49 -4.22
N GLY A 21 -3.63 18.16 -2.92
CA GLY A 21 -2.47 18.45 -2.09
C GLY A 21 -1.55 17.25 -1.85
N ALA A 22 -1.47 16.31 -2.77
CA ALA A 22 -0.65 15.13 -2.62
C ALA A 22 0.83 15.48 -2.41
N LEU A 23 1.47 14.80 -1.46
CA LEU A 23 2.87 15.02 -1.10
C LEU A 23 3.83 14.10 -1.84
N HIS A 24 3.33 12.99 -2.38
CA HIS A 24 4.13 11.97 -3.08
C HIS A 24 5.32 11.47 -2.25
N PRO A 25 5.07 10.95 -1.02
CA PRO A 25 6.16 10.53 -0.15
C PRO A 25 6.84 9.26 -0.68
N ASN A 26 8.09 9.02 -0.22
CA ASN A 26 8.81 7.77 -0.43
C ASN A 26 8.93 7.38 -1.91
N GLN A 27 9.15 8.36 -2.78
CA GLN A 27 9.33 8.13 -4.22
C GLN A 27 10.71 8.60 -4.70
N SER A 28 11.59 8.99 -3.79
CA SER A 28 12.91 9.49 -4.14
C SER A 28 13.84 8.37 -4.58
N PHE A 29 14.91 8.75 -5.25
CA PHE A 29 15.97 7.82 -5.62
C PHE A 29 16.61 7.19 -4.38
N GLU A 30 16.85 7.98 -3.35
CA GLU A 30 17.41 7.51 -2.10
C GLU A 30 16.51 6.47 -1.43
N HIS A 31 15.20 6.70 -1.43
CA HIS A 31 14.25 5.73 -0.89
C HIS A 31 14.27 4.41 -1.67
N ARG A 32 14.40 4.49 -2.99
CA ARG A 32 14.51 3.29 -3.81
C ARG A 32 15.72 2.46 -3.44
N LEU A 33 16.85 3.10 -3.13
CA LEU A 33 18.05 2.40 -2.68
C LEU A 33 17.83 1.73 -1.33
N GLU A 34 17.12 2.39 -0.42
CA GLU A 34 16.79 1.83 0.89
C GLU A 34 15.92 0.58 0.74
N LEU A 35 14.99 0.58 -0.20
CA LEU A 35 14.09 -0.55 -0.42
C LEU A 35 14.81 -1.80 -0.93
N ALA A 36 16.00 -1.66 -1.49
CA ALA A 36 16.81 -2.80 -1.89
C ALA A 36 17.20 -3.68 -0.68
N GLU A 37 17.22 -3.11 0.53
CA GLU A 37 17.52 -3.83 1.76
C GLU A 37 16.28 -4.51 2.37
N GLY A 38 15.09 -4.17 1.93
CA GLY A 38 13.84 -4.73 2.42
C GLY A 38 12.71 -3.73 2.41
N GLN A 39 11.52 -4.19 2.80
CA GLN A 39 10.33 -3.33 2.85
C GLN A 39 9.60 -3.49 4.17
N LYS A 40 8.92 -2.45 4.59
CA LYS A 40 8.09 -2.45 5.81
C LYS A 40 6.76 -1.75 5.52
N PRO A 41 5.88 -2.40 4.74
CA PRO A 41 4.60 -1.77 4.43
C PRO A 41 3.74 -1.62 5.68
N ILE A 42 2.94 -0.56 5.69
CA ILE A 42 2.05 -0.28 6.82
C ILE A 42 0.71 -1.00 6.70
N ALA A 43 0.35 -1.45 5.50
CA ALA A 43 -0.94 -2.08 5.27
C ALA A 43 -0.86 -3.02 4.05
N ALA A 44 -1.76 -3.99 4.03
CA ALA A 44 -2.03 -4.81 2.85
C ALA A 44 -3.36 -4.34 2.25
N ILE A 45 -3.38 -4.11 0.95
CA ILE A 45 -4.55 -3.60 0.23
C ILE A 45 -4.95 -4.63 -0.82
N LEU A 46 -6.22 -5.07 -0.77
CA LEU A 46 -6.82 -5.83 -1.87
C LEU A 46 -7.49 -4.83 -2.81
N THR A 47 -7.15 -4.88 -4.06
CA THR A 47 -7.74 -3.97 -5.06
C THR A 47 -7.91 -4.65 -6.40
N CYS A 48 -8.75 -4.05 -7.26
CA CYS A 48 -8.91 -4.49 -8.63
C CYS A 48 -7.63 -4.22 -9.43
N ALA A 49 -7.44 -5.01 -10.50
CA ALA A 49 -6.32 -4.81 -11.42
C ALA A 49 -6.49 -3.58 -12.34
N ASP A 50 -7.60 -2.86 -12.22
CA ASP A 50 -7.85 -1.65 -13.01
C ASP A 50 -6.76 -0.60 -12.76
N SER A 51 -6.13 -0.14 -13.85
CA SER A 51 -5.00 0.79 -13.77
C SER A 51 -5.39 2.20 -13.31
N ARG A 52 -6.68 2.51 -13.30
CA ARG A 52 -7.17 3.82 -12.83
C ARG A 52 -7.23 3.90 -11.32
N VAL A 53 -7.11 2.76 -10.63
CA VAL A 53 -7.17 2.68 -9.17
C VAL A 53 -5.82 2.15 -8.67
N SER A 54 -4.95 3.06 -8.26
CA SER A 54 -3.64 2.71 -7.72
C SER A 54 -3.59 3.08 -6.25
N PRO A 55 -3.49 2.11 -5.33
CA PRO A 55 -3.54 2.40 -3.89
C PRO A 55 -2.50 3.41 -3.43
N GLU A 56 -1.28 3.33 -3.94
CA GLU A 56 -0.24 4.28 -3.54
C GLU A 56 -0.60 5.71 -3.92
N ILE A 57 -1.31 5.88 -5.03
CA ILE A 57 -1.71 7.21 -5.49
C ILE A 57 -2.92 7.73 -4.71
N ILE A 58 -3.98 6.90 -4.60
CA ILE A 58 -5.23 7.36 -3.96
C ILE A 58 -5.09 7.58 -2.45
N PHE A 59 -4.10 6.92 -1.82
CA PHE A 59 -3.80 7.12 -0.40
C PHE A 59 -2.56 7.98 -0.17
N ASP A 60 -1.99 8.54 -1.27
CA ASP A 60 -0.79 9.38 -1.22
C ASP A 60 0.32 8.73 -0.40
N GLN A 61 0.64 7.49 -0.75
CA GLN A 61 1.74 6.73 -0.19
C GLN A 61 2.80 6.53 -1.27
N GLY A 62 3.92 5.93 -0.93
CA GLY A 62 5.00 5.72 -1.87
C GLY A 62 5.45 4.27 -1.96
N LEU A 63 6.63 4.09 -2.54
CA LEU A 63 7.21 2.76 -2.75
C LEU A 63 7.49 2.09 -1.42
N GLY A 64 7.05 0.84 -1.27
CA GLY A 64 7.28 0.04 -0.07
C GLY A 64 6.33 0.34 1.08
N ASP A 65 5.44 1.33 0.94
CA ASP A 65 4.52 1.71 2.02
C ASP A 65 3.31 0.77 2.11
N LEU A 66 2.89 0.20 0.99
CA LEU A 66 1.72 -0.68 0.94
C LEU A 66 2.08 -2.02 0.30
N PHE A 67 1.53 -3.10 0.84
CA PHE A 67 1.58 -4.42 0.23
C PHE A 67 0.28 -4.60 -0.57
N VAL A 68 0.37 -4.52 -1.89
CA VAL A 68 -0.81 -4.45 -2.75
C VAL A 68 -1.06 -5.79 -3.43
N LEU A 69 -2.29 -6.28 -3.31
CA LEU A 69 -2.77 -7.50 -3.94
C LEU A 69 -3.81 -7.08 -5.00
N ARG A 70 -3.43 -7.20 -6.27
CA ARG A 70 -4.27 -6.76 -7.38
C ARG A 70 -4.79 -7.98 -8.13
N VAL A 71 -6.10 -8.11 -8.17
CA VAL A 71 -6.77 -9.18 -8.91
C VAL A 71 -7.97 -8.61 -9.66
N ALA A 72 -8.27 -9.16 -10.83
CA ALA A 72 -9.42 -8.71 -11.61
C ALA A 72 -10.71 -8.95 -10.81
N GLY A 73 -11.50 -7.88 -10.63
CA GLY A 73 -12.78 -7.96 -9.94
C GLY A 73 -12.69 -8.27 -8.44
N ASN A 74 -11.53 -8.11 -7.82
CA ASN A 74 -11.32 -8.38 -6.39
C ASN A 74 -11.65 -9.82 -6.00
N VAL A 75 -11.39 -10.78 -6.89
CA VAL A 75 -11.67 -12.20 -6.61
C VAL A 75 -10.61 -12.77 -5.67
N ILE A 76 -11.06 -13.35 -4.57
CA ILE A 76 -10.18 -14.01 -3.60
C ILE A 76 -10.04 -15.48 -3.99
N ASN A 77 -8.80 -15.97 -4.03
CA ASN A 77 -8.48 -17.38 -4.28
C ASN A 77 -7.29 -17.79 -3.42
N ASP A 78 -6.85 -19.05 -3.58
CA ASP A 78 -5.75 -19.58 -2.76
C ASP A 78 -4.45 -18.82 -2.95
N LEU A 79 -4.16 -18.32 -4.14
CA LEU A 79 -2.98 -17.52 -4.41
C LEU A 79 -3.03 -16.19 -3.64
N PHE A 80 -4.21 -15.58 -3.60
CA PHE A 80 -4.42 -14.35 -2.83
C PHE A 80 -4.19 -14.61 -1.34
N VAL A 81 -4.78 -15.68 -0.80
CA VAL A 81 -4.64 -16.02 0.61
C VAL A 81 -3.18 -16.24 0.98
N GLY A 82 -2.43 -16.95 0.15
CA GLY A 82 -1.00 -17.17 0.37
C GLY A 82 -0.20 -15.87 0.40
N SER A 83 -0.50 -14.94 -0.50
CA SER A 83 0.16 -13.62 -0.51
C SER A 83 -0.18 -12.80 0.72
N LEU A 84 -1.44 -12.86 1.16
CA LEU A 84 -1.87 -12.16 2.37
C LEU A 84 -1.18 -12.74 3.61
N GLU A 85 -1.08 -14.06 3.70
CA GLU A 85 -0.36 -14.72 4.80
C GLU A 85 1.10 -14.28 4.84
N TYR A 86 1.75 -14.19 3.68
CA TYR A 86 3.12 -13.70 3.60
C TYR A 86 3.23 -12.29 4.18
N ALA A 87 2.33 -11.40 3.81
CA ALA A 87 2.34 -10.02 4.28
C ALA A 87 2.18 -9.96 5.81
N VAL A 88 1.25 -10.74 6.36
CA VAL A 88 0.99 -10.74 7.80
C VAL A 88 2.16 -11.39 8.57
N GLU A 89 2.66 -12.53 8.11
CA GLU A 89 3.66 -13.31 8.85
C GLU A 89 5.08 -12.78 8.68
N HIS A 90 5.44 -12.27 7.50
CA HIS A 90 6.81 -11.91 7.17
C HIS A 90 7.04 -10.40 7.09
N LEU A 91 6.03 -9.61 6.80
CA LEU A 91 6.14 -8.15 6.66
C LEU A 91 5.47 -7.39 7.80
N ASN A 92 4.79 -8.05 8.71
CA ASN A 92 4.15 -7.44 9.90
C ASN A 92 3.12 -6.35 9.56
N VAL A 93 2.35 -6.55 8.51
CA VAL A 93 1.27 -5.61 8.17
C VAL A 93 0.00 -5.87 8.99
#